data_aa1d9ba997a5cd97c7194fb16050d91d
#
_entry.id   aa1d9ba997a5cd97c7194fb16050d91d
#
_cell.length_a   1.000
_cell.length_b   1.000
_cell.length_c   1.000
_cell.angle_alpha   90.00
_cell.angle_beta   90.00
_cell.angle_gamma   90.00
#
_symmetry.space_group_name_H-M   'P 1'
#
loop_
_entity.id
_entity.type
_entity.pdbx_description
1 polymer ?
#
loop_
_entity_poly.entity_id
_entity_poly.type
_entity_poly.pdbx_seq_one_letter_code
_entity_poly.pdbx_strand_id
1 'polypeptide(L)'
;MRRRRLRFALHIERLPVREQARLQRDAGFYADALRALADAGVERPAHLSPLAFARELAVHSPEAGRLFGQISEAFYKVRYGGVQPTRDEANAHLSSVSALRKEFLALKPMPEQLPHVL
;
A
#
# COMPACT_ATOMS: atom_id res chain seq x y z
N MET A 1 -6.46 9.93 15.20
CA MET A 1 -7.03 8.85 14.38
C MET A 1 -6.17 8.56 13.18
N ARG A 2 -5.91 9.60 12.39
CA ARG A 2 -5.12 9.42 11.19
C ARG A 2 -3.71 8.89 11.47
N ARG A 3 -3.05 9.43 12.50
CA ARG A 3 -1.72 8.98 12.88
C ARG A 3 -1.72 7.53 13.34
N ARG A 4 -2.77 7.14 14.05
CA ARG A 4 -2.88 5.79 14.55
C ARG A 4 -3.00 4.79 13.40
N ARG A 5 -3.82 5.11 12.39
CA ARG A 5 -3.96 4.25 11.23
C ARG A 5 -2.65 4.11 10.48
N LEU A 6 -1.93 5.23 10.31
CA LEU A 6 -0.67 5.22 9.61
C LEU A 6 0.33 4.33 10.32
N ARG A 7 0.46 4.47 11.64
CA ARG A 7 1.40 3.67 12.39
C ARG A 7 1.05 2.19 12.33
N PHE A 8 -0.24 1.88 12.40
CA PHE A 8 -0.69 0.49 12.35
C PHE A 8 -0.37 -0.12 10.99
N ALA A 9 -0.66 0.61 9.91
CA ALA A 9 -0.39 0.12 8.55
C ALA A 9 1.10 -0.14 8.33
N LEU A 10 1.96 0.65 8.96
CA LEU A 10 3.40 0.51 8.83
C LEU A 10 4.01 -0.43 9.86
N HIS A 11 3.22 -0.95 10.81
CA HIS A 11 3.68 -1.85 11.86
C HIS A 11 4.80 -1.23 12.69
N ILE A 12 4.62 0.03 13.09
CA ILE A 12 5.66 0.77 13.80
C ILE A 12 5.23 1.27 15.18
N GLU A 13 4.09 0.79 15.71
CA GLU A 13 3.55 1.29 16.98
C GLU A 13 4.48 1.05 18.16
N ARG A 14 5.33 0.05 18.09
CA ARG A 14 6.24 -0.31 19.18
C ARG A 14 7.62 0.30 19.06
N LEU A 15 7.85 1.07 18.02
CA LEU A 15 9.14 1.69 17.81
C LEU A 15 9.25 3.00 18.57
N PRO A 16 10.47 3.47 18.86
CA PRO A 16 10.64 4.79 19.47
C PRO A 16 9.98 5.86 18.61
N VAL A 17 9.52 6.92 19.27
CA VAL A 17 8.80 8.00 18.61
C VAL A 17 9.57 8.57 17.42
N ARG A 18 10.88 8.76 17.60
CA ARG A 18 11.71 9.31 16.52
C ARG A 18 11.71 8.40 15.31
N GLU A 19 11.80 7.11 15.54
CA GLU A 19 11.79 6.13 14.45
C GLU A 19 10.41 6.07 13.79
N GLN A 20 9.35 6.17 14.58
CA GLN A 20 7.99 6.22 14.02
C GLN A 20 7.83 7.41 13.10
N ALA A 21 8.33 8.58 13.52
CA ALA A 21 8.20 9.79 12.71
C ALA A 21 8.95 9.64 11.38
N ARG A 22 10.15 9.04 11.44
CA ARG A 22 10.94 8.81 10.23
C ARG A 22 10.20 7.90 9.27
N LEU A 23 9.64 6.81 9.77
CA LEU A 23 8.95 5.85 8.92
C LEU A 23 7.65 6.38 8.38
N GLN A 24 6.93 7.20 9.17
CA GLN A 24 5.71 7.84 8.66
C GLN A 24 6.04 8.78 7.50
N ARG A 25 7.18 9.45 7.58
CA ARG A 25 7.60 10.35 6.50
C ARG A 25 8.10 9.57 5.28
N ASP A 26 8.97 8.58 5.51
CA ASP A 26 9.67 7.91 4.42
C ASP A 26 8.93 6.73 3.83
N ALA A 27 8.00 6.13 4.58
CA ALA A 27 7.26 4.96 4.14
C ALA A 27 5.74 5.17 4.12
N GLY A 28 5.28 6.41 4.26
CA GLY A 28 3.85 6.71 4.27
C GLY A 28 3.15 6.34 2.97
N PHE A 29 3.90 6.28 1.86
CA PHE A 29 3.33 5.89 0.58
C PHE A 29 2.70 4.50 0.63
N TYR A 30 3.21 3.61 1.47
CA TYR A 30 2.63 2.28 1.61
C TYR A 30 1.24 2.35 2.25
N ALA A 31 1.08 3.17 3.28
CA ALA A 31 -0.23 3.37 3.89
C ALA A 31 -1.19 4.01 2.89
N ASP A 32 -0.69 4.93 2.05
CA ASP A 32 -1.50 5.54 1.00
C ASP A 32 -1.96 4.51 -0.01
N ALA A 33 -1.11 3.54 -0.33
CA ALA A 33 -1.49 2.45 -1.25
C ALA A 33 -2.59 1.59 -0.63
N LEU A 34 -2.47 1.25 0.65
CA LEU A 34 -3.51 0.48 1.32
C LEU A 34 -4.82 1.24 1.37
N ARG A 35 -4.75 2.56 1.54
CA ARG A 35 -5.96 3.38 1.51
C ARG A 35 -6.60 3.37 0.13
N ALA A 36 -5.78 3.45 -0.93
CA ALA A 36 -6.30 3.40 -2.29
C ALA A 36 -7.05 2.09 -2.53
N LEU A 37 -6.51 0.99 -2.03
CA LEU A 37 -7.17 -0.30 -2.13
C LEU A 37 -8.46 -0.33 -1.33
N ALA A 38 -8.41 0.17 -0.10
CA ALA A 38 -9.60 0.19 0.77
C ALA A 38 -10.72 1.03 0.18
N ASP A 39 -10.36 2.16 -0.46
CA ASP A 39 -11.34 3.02 -1.12
C ASP A 39 -12.03 2.30 -2.27
N ALA A 40 -11.36 1.32 -2.84
CA ALA A 40 -11.93 0.48 -3.91
C ALA A 40 -12.59 -0.78 -3.36
N GLY A 41 -12.70 -0.90 -2.04
CA GLY A 41 -13.34 -2.06 -1.42
C GLY A 41 -12.41 -3.25 -1.24
N VAL A 42 -11.12 -3.05 -1.37
CA VAL A 42 -10.15 -4.14 -1.26
C VAL A 42 -9.33 -3.95 0.00
N GLU A 43 -9.38 -4.92 0.89
CA GLU A 43 -8.60 -4.86 2.12
C GLU A 43 -7.60 -6.01 2.16
N ARG A 44 -6.39 -5.69 2.60
CA ARG A 44 -5.36 -6.72 2.74
C ARG A 44 -5.69 -7.57 3.96
N PRO A 45 -5.81 -8.89 3.78
CA PRO A 45 -6.01 -9.77 4.93
C PRO A 45 -4.81 -9.69 5.87
N ALA A 46 -5.09 -9.68 7.16
CA ALA A 46 -4.03 -9.50 8.15
C ALA A 46 -2.98 -10.60 8.10
N HIS A 47 -3.35 -11.80 7.66
CA HIS A 47 -2.43 -12.92 7.64
C HIS A 47 -1.52 -12.94 6.41
N LEU A 48 -1.78 -12.09 5.43
CA LEU A 48 -0.95 -12.04 4.23
C LEU A 48 0.12 -10.96 4.34
N SER A 49 1.34 -11.31 3.99
CA SER A 49 2.39 -10.31 3.88
C SER A 49 2.09 -9.39 2.70
N PRO A 50 2.71 -8.21 2.65
CA PRO A 50 2.50 -7.32 1.49
C PRO A 50 2.80 -7.97 0.15
N LEU A 51 3.88 -8.74 0.05
CA LEU A 51 4.21 -9.37 -1.23
C LEU A 51 3.28 -10.53 -1.56
N ALA A 52 2.82 -11.27 -0.55
CA ALA A 52 1.83 -12.32 -0.79
C ALA A 52 0.53 -11.72 -1.28
N PHE A 53 0.13 -10.58 -0.70
CA PHE A 53 -1.07 -9.88 -1.13
C PHE A 53 -0.93 -9.35 -2.55
N ALA A 54 0.27 -8.87 -2.92
CA ALA A 54 0.52 -8.43 -4.29
C ALA A 54 0.27 -9.56 -5.28
N ARG A 55 0.65 -10.77 -4.93
CA ARG A 55 0.40 -11.93 -5.79
C ARG A 55 -1.09 -12.23 -5.91
N GLU A 56 -1.84 -12.07 -4.81
CA GLU A 56 -3.29 -12.23 -4.86
C GLU A 56 -3.93 -11.19 -5.76
N LEU A 57 -3.49 -9.94 -5.64
CA LEU A 57 -3.99 -8.88 -6.50
C LEU A 57 -3.73 -9.17 -7.97
N ALA A 58 -2.58 -9.75 -8.28
CA ALA A 58 -2.20 -10.03 -9.66
C ALA A 58 -3.13 -11.04 -10.32
N VAL A 59 -3.79 -11.89 -9.52
CA VAL A 59 -4.77 -12.82 -10.06
C VAL A 59 -5.97 -12.06 -10.66
N HIS A 60 -6.36 -10.98 -10.00
CA HIS A 60 -7.50 -10.18 -10.44
C HIS A 60 -7.10 -9.09 -11.41
N SER A 61 -5.92 -8.51 -11.22
CA SER A 61 -5.40 -7.47 -12.07
C SER A 61 -3.87 -7.57 -12.06
N PRO A 62 -3.26 -8.08 -13.13
CA PRO A 62 -1.80 -8.18 -13.19
C PRO A 62 -1.11 -6.84 -12.96
N GLU A 63 -1.69 -5.75 -13.47
CA GLU A 63 -1.09 -4.44 -13.30
C GLU A 63 -1.18 -3.97 -11.84
N ALA A 64 -2.32 -4.21 -11.18
CA ALA A 64 -2.44 -3.84 -9.77
C ALA A 64 -1.45 -4.64 -8.93
N GLY A 65 -1.28 -5.92 -9.23
CA GLY A 65 -0.31 -6.75 -8.52
C GLY A 65 1.11 -6.26 -8.72
N ARG A 66 1.45 -5.89 -9.95
CA ARG A 66 2.77 -5.36 -10.27
C ARG A 66 3.05 -4.07 -9.51
N LEU A 67 2.09 -3.15 -9.53
CA LEU A 67 2.25 -1.86 -8.86
C LEU A 67 2.35 -2.03 -7.35
N PHE A 68 1.46 -2.82 -6.77
CA PHE A 68 1.49 -3.02 -5.32
C PHE A 68 2.76 -3.78 -4.90
N GLY A 69 3.24 -4.69 -5.75
CA GLY A 69 4.50 -5.38 -5.51
C GLY A 69 5.67 -4.43 -5.44
N GLN A 70 5.75 -3.47 -6.37
CA GLN A 70 6.80 -2.46 -6.37
C GLN A 70 6.72 -1.59 -5.13
N ILE A 71 5.52 -1.18 -4.76
CA ILE A 71 5.28 -0.37 -3.57
C ILE A 71 5.72 -1.15 -2.33
N SER A 72 5.39 -2.43 -2.27
CA SER A 72 5.72 -3.28 -1.12
C SER A 72 7.22 -3.47 -0.98
N GLU A 73 7.92 -3.68 -2.09
CA GLU A 73 9.38 -3.82 -2.05
C GLU A 73 10.04 -2.53 -1.58
N ALA A 74 9.55 -1.39 -2.05
CA ALA A 74 10.07 -0.11 -1.59
C ALA A 74 9.83 0.07 -0.10
N PHE A 75 8.65 -0.34 0.37
CA PHE A 75 8.32 -0.28 1.79
C PHE A 75 9.29 -1.12 2.61
N TYR A 76 9.59 -2.34 2.17
CA TYR A 76 10.52 -3.20 2.89
C TYR A 76 11.90 -2.56 3.03
N LYS A 77 12.37 -1.92 1.98
CA LYS A 77 13.69 -1.28 2.00
C LYS A 77 13.73 -0.15 3.04
N VAL A 78 12.67 0.63 3.11
CA VAL A 78 12.60 1.72 4.08
C VAL A 78 12.43 1.17 5.50
N ARG A 79 11.51 0.23 5.67
CA ARG A 79 11.13 -0.27 6.98
C ARG A 79 12.23 -1.13 7.62
N TYR A 80 12.82 -2.02 6.85
CA TYR A 80 13.76 -2.99 7.39
C TYR A 80 15.19 -2.75 6.95
N GLY A 81 15.40 -2.08 5.83
CA GLY A 81 16.72 -1.79 5.33
C GLY A 81 17.28 -0.44 5.75
N GLY A 82 16.46 0.38 6.38
CA GLY A 82 16.90 1.71 6.81
C GLY A 82 17.19 2.67 5.67
N VAL A 83 16.72 2.36 4.48
CA VAL A 83 16.98 3.19 3.31
C VAL A 83 16.09 4.42 3.35
N GLN A 84 16.69 5.59 3.13
CA GLN A 84 15.93 6.83 3.00
C GLN A 84 15.72 7.10 1.52
N PRO A 85 14.48 7.22 1.05
CA PRO A 85 14.23 7.47 -0.37
C PRO A 85 14.78 8.83 -0.78
N THR A 86 15.34 8.90 -1.97
CA THR A 86 15.70 10.19 -2.58
C THR A 86 14.40 10.87 -2.98
N ARG A 87 14.51 12.16 -3.35
CA ARG A 87 13.34 12.89 -3.83
C ARG A 87 12.72 12.22 -5.06
N ASP A 88 13.57 11.76 -5.99
CA ASP A 88 13.09 11.11 -7.20
C ASP A 88 12.39 9.80 -6.87
N GLU A 89 12.95 9.04 -5.93
CA GLU A 89 12.33 7.80 -5.50
C GLU A 89 11.00 8.05 -4.80
N ALA A 90 10.95 9.07 -3.94
CA ALA A 90 9.70 9.42 -3.27
C ALA A 90 8.63 9.80 -4.28
N ASN A 91 9.00 10.57 -5.30
CA ASN A 91 8.06 10.94 -6.35
C ASN A 91 7.61 9.72 -7.14
N ALA A 92 8.52 8.79 -7.40
CA ALA A 92 8.18 7.55 -8.10
C ALA A 92 7.20 6.72 -7.29
N HIS A 93 7.37 6.66 -5.96
CA HIS A 93 6.44 5.94 -5.09
C HIS A 93 5.05 6.56 -5.15
N LEU A 94 4.97 7.89 -5.11
CA LEU A 94 3.69 8.58 -5.20
C LEU A 94 3.02 8.32 -6.56
N SER A 95 3.82 8.30 -7.63
CA SER A 95 3.29 7.98 -8.95
C SER A 95 2.75 6.56 -9.00
N SER A 96 3.44 5.61 -8.36
CA SER A 96 2.98 4.23 -8.31
C SER A 96 1.66 4.11 -7.56
N VAL A 97 1.51 4.83 -6.44
CA VAL A 97 0.25 4.84 -5.69
C VAL A 97 -0.87 5.43 -6.54
N SER A 98 -0.57 6.52 -7.25
CA SER A 98 -1.56 7.16 -8.13
C SER A 98 -1.98 6.21 -9.25
N ALA A 99 -1.03 5.49 -9.83
CA ALA A 99 -1.31 4.53 -10.88
C ALA A 99 -2.16 3.36 -10.35
N LEU A 100 -1.86 2.92 -9.14
CA LEU A 100 -2.63 1.86 -8.50
C LEU A 100 -4.08 2.30 -8.29
N ARG A 101 -4.28 3.54 -7.83
CA ARG A 101 -5.62 4.08 -7.63
C ARG A 101 -6.39 4.14 -8.95
N LYS A 102 -5.72 4.55 -10.02
CA LYS A 102 -6.36 4.60 -11.34
C LYS A 102 -6.74 3.20 -11.82
N GLU A 103 -5.89 2.23 -11.55
CA GLU A 103 -6.17 0.86 -11.94
C GLU A 103 -7.45 0.36 -11.28
N PHE A 104 -7.63 0.64 -9.99
CA PHE A 104 -8.83 0.23 -9.28
C PHE A 104 -10.06 1.03 -9.68
N LEU A 105 -9.90 2.28 -10.07
CA LEU A 105 -11.01 3.04 -10.58
C LEU A 105 -11.53 2.43 -11.89
N ALA A 106 -10.62 1.92 -12.71
CA ALA A 106 -10.99 1.28 -13.95
C ALA A 106 -11.75 -0.02 -13.70
N LEU A 107 -11.47 -0.71 -12.60
CA LEU A 107 -12.17 -1.94 -12.26
C LEU A 107 -13.47 -1.70 -11.53
N LYS A 108 -13.62 -0.52 -10.98
CA LYS A 108 -14.74 -0.21 -10.12
C LYS A 108 -16.11 -0.34 -10.77
N PRO A 109 -16.26 -0.06 -12.06
CA PRO A 109 -17.57 -0.17 -12.70
C PRO A 109 -18.11 -1.57 -12.84
N MET A 110 -17.80 -2.46 -11.99
CA MET A 110 -18.36 -3.80 -12.05
C MET A 110 -19.14 -4.08 -10.78
N PRO A 111 -20.08 -3.23 -10.45
CA PRO A 111 -20.82 -3.36 -9.20
C PRO A 111 -21.70 -4.57 -9.16
N GLU A 112 -22.15 -5.02 -10.29
CA GLU A 112 -22.97 -6.21 -10.31
C GLU A 112 -22.18 -7.44 -9.92
N GLN A 113 -20.89 -7.31 -9.87
CA GLN A 113 -20.07 -8.39 -9.36
C GLN A 113 -19.87 -8.33 -7.87
N LEU A 114 -20.22 -7.21 -7.29
CA LEU A 114 -20.10 -7.04 -5.87
C LEU A 114 -21.22 -7.72 -5.12
N PRO A 115 -22.43 -7.57 -5.61
CA PRO A 115 -23.54 -8.12 -4.85
C PRO A 115 -23.56 -9.61 -4.78
N HIS A 116 -22.83 -10.25 -5.59
CA HIS A 116 -22.83 -11.67 -5.45
C HIS A 116 -22.26 -12.04 -4.15
N VAL A 117 -21.73 -11.13 -3.58
CA VAL A 117 -21.38 -11.23 -2.24
C VAL A 117 -22.57 -11.60 -1.44
N LEU A 118 -23.66 -11.37 -1.96
CA LEU A 118 -24.86 -11.71 -1.25
C LEU A 118 -25.09 -13.23 -1.19
#